data_2991b1e6496f15cf799acc938e08e8c5
#
_entry.id   2991b1e6496f15cf799acc938e08e8c5
#
_cell.length_a   1.000
_cell.length_b   1.000
_cell.length_c   1.000
_cell.angle_alpha   90.00
_cell.angle_beta   90.00
_cell.angle_gamma   90.00
#
_symmetry.space_group_name_H-M   'P 1'
#
loop_
_entity.id
_entity.type
_entity.pdbx_description
1 polymer ?
#
loop_
_entity_poly.entity_id
_entity_poly.type
_entity_poly.pdbx_seq_one_letter_code
_entity_poly.pdbx_strand_id
1 'polypeptide(L)'
;MGDDIPVAVILKAMGMECDQEIAELVGSGDCRIASIFVNSMEEPSAAHVKTQKQALAYIGEAIRAKYKAQSVDGVRFLQYAPHGRRSISADEEARDVLAHVVLSHVPVVNYDFVAKRTYVGHVTKRVIAALLDNSLLDDKDYYGNKRLELAGQLLSLLFEDLFKRFNSDLKRSADLVLQKQNRTAVFDIVKSTIWRTDTLAQGFVHAISTGNWVLKRFKMDRAGVTQVLSRLSYISAIGMMTRVNSQFEKTRKTSGPRALQPSQWGMLCPADTPEGETCGLVKNLALLAHVTTDAEIETTKRSCYDLGVEQLGHLNGTALNSHATAYLVFLNGLVIGACSRPHKLAHALRRMRRSKRIGEHISVYTHSVHRAIYIACDGGRVCRPLIIASRGRSRLLPQILEHKTLNVHIFRLALGQLTASGVVEYVDVNEENNCFIALDESQLTHCHTHLEVDPATVLGVVCGLVAFPHHNQSPRNTYQCAMGKQSMGSVATNQFERMDSLLYSLVYPQKAIVKSRILDLVHFDDLPGGCNATLAVMSCSGYDIEDAIILNKNSLDRGFLRCLVLKKHQASIRRSVHALHPTRQVVALIQVC
;
A
#
# COMPACT_ATOMS: atom_id res chain seq x y z
N MET A 1 23.29 -7.12 20.01
CA MET A 1 23.42 -7.85 18.75
C MET A 1 23.10 -9.29 19.06
N GLY A 2 22.16 -9.92 18.36
CA GLY A 2 21.90 -11.36 18.57
C GLY A 2 22.89 -12.14 17.72
N ASP A 3 23.31 -13.30 18.20
CA ASP A 3 24.17 -14.18 17.43
C ASP A 3 23.46 -14.59 16.15
N ASP A 4 24.14 -14.46 15.02
CA ASP A 4 23.61 -14.85 13.72
C ASP A 4 23.63 -16.39 13.64
N ILE A 5 22.49 -16.98 13.26
CA ILE A 5 22.36 -18.43 13.11
C ILE A 5 22.63 -18.78 11.64
N PRO A 6 23.57 -19.67 11.35
CA PRO A 6 23.85 -20.10 9.96
C PRO A 6 22.63 -20.71 9.28
N VAL A 7 22.43 -20.37 8.01
CA VAL A 7 21.28 -20.86 7.24
C VAL A 7 21.27 -22.40 7.14
N ALA A 8 22.44 -23.02 7.08
CA ALA A 8 22.59 -24.47 7.08
C ALA A 8 21.95 -25.11 8.34
N VAL A 9 22.16 -24.53 9.53
CA VAL A 9 21.55 -25.00 10.79
C VAL A 9 20.02 -24.85 10.73
N ILE A 10 19.51 -23.74 10.19
CA ILE A 10 18.07 -23.53 10.05
C ILE A 10 17.44 -24.58 9.12
N LEU A 11 18.08 -24.89 7.99
CA LEU A 11 17.60 -25.91 7.06
C LEU A 11 17.65 -27.33 7.66
N LYS A 12 18.70 -27.64 8.43
CA LYS A 12 18.78 -28.91 9.20
C LYS A 12 17.66 -29.01 10.25
N ALA A 13 17.38 -27.91 10.97
CA ALA A 13 16.27 -27.86 11.93
C ALA A 13 14.89 -28.05 11.26
N MET A 14 14.74 -27.63 10.01
CA MET A 14 13.55 -27.85 9.19
C MET A 14 13.47 -29.25 8.55
N GLY A 15 14.38 -30.17 8.89
CA GLY A 15 14.34 -31.58 8.48
C GLY A 15 15.17 -31.95 7.26
N MET A 16 16.14 -31.11 6.85
CA MET A 16 17.12 -31.44 5.83
C MET A 16 18.45 -31.79 6.49
N GLU A 17 18.69 -33.06 6.76
CA GLU A 17 19.91 -33.51 7.45
C GLU A 17 21.10 -33.68 6.51
N CYS A 18 20.85 -33.96 5.22
CA CYS A 18 21.89 -34.22 4.24
C CYS A 18 22.45 -32.90 3.67
N ASP A 19 23.75 -32.68 3.86
CA ASP A 19 24.43 -31.47 3.36
C ASP A 19 24.40 -31.36 1.82
N GLN A 20 24.42 -32.49 1.13
CA GLN A 20 24.31 -32.55 -0.34
C GLN A 20 22.90 -32.06 -0.79
N GLU A 21 21.85 -32.54 -0.13
CA GLU A 21 20.47 -32.11 -0.43
C GLU A 21 20.29 -30.61 -0.21
N ILE A 22 20.90 -30.05 0.86
CA ILE A 22 20.90 -28.61 1.14
C ILE A 22 21.65 -27.84 0.04
N ALA A 23 22.83 -28.32 -0.36
CA ALA A 23 23.61 -27.69 -1.43
C ALA A 23 22.89 -27.73 -2.79
N GLU A 24 22.20 -28.82 -3.09
CA GLU A 24 21.37 -28.95 -4.30
C GLU A 24 20.16 -28.01 -4.28
N LEU A 25 19.47 -27.88 -3.13
CA LEU A 25 18.35 -26.97 -2.97
C LEU A 25 18.74 -25.52 -3.20
N VAL A 26 19.87 -25.08 -2.64
CA VAL A 26 20.37 -23.71 -2.78
C VAL A 26 21.03 -23.49 -4.13
N GLY A 27 21.87 -24.43 -4.58
CA GLY A 27 22.61 -24.34 -5.84
C GLY A 27 21.73 -24.43 -7.07
N SER A 28 20.67 -25.25 -7.02
CA SER A 28 19.73 -25.47 -8.14
C SER A 28 20.42 -25.60 -9.51
N GLY A 29 21.51 -26.38 -9.58
CA GLY A 29 22.27 -26.64 -10.81
C GLY A 29 23.35 -25.61 -11.18
N ASP A 30 23.54 -24.53 -10.42
CA ASP A 30 24.66 -23.59 -10.59
C ASP A 30 25.78 -23.91 -9.58
N CYS A 31 26.88 -24.50 -10.08
CA CYS A 31 28.02 -24.87 -9.24
C CYS A 31 28.67 -23.71 -8.52
N ARG A 32 28.60 -22.49 -9.08
CA ARG A 32 29.17 -21.28 -8.46
C ARG A 32 28.40 -20.89 -7.19
N ILE A 33 27.07 -20.98 -7.24
CA ILE A 33 26.21 -20.71 -6.08
C ILE A 33 26.44 -21.78 -5.01
N ALA A 34 26.50 -23.05 -5.41
CA ALA A 34 26.75 -24.16 -4.50
C ALA A 34 28.11 -24.02 -3.80
N SER A 35 29.19 -23.67 -4.53
CA SER A 35 30.53 -23.51 -3.96
C SER A 35 30.62 -22.39 -2.91
N ILE A 36 29.93 -21.27 -3.12
CA ILE A 36 29.88 -20.19 -2.12
C ILE A 36 29.10 -20.63 -0.89
N PHE A 37 28.01 -21.37 -1.07
CA PHE A 37 27.19 -21.85 0.04
C PHE A 37 27.90 -22.86 0.94
N VAL A 38 28.85 -23.64 0.40
CA VAL A 38 29.68 -24.59 1.16
C VAL A 38 30.39 -23.87 2.33
N ASN A 39 30.86 -22.65 2.15
CA ASN A 39 31.46 -21.87 3.22
C ASN A 39 30.53 -21.68 4.43
N SER A 40 29.21 -21.58 4.20
CA SER A 40 28.23 -21.50 5.31
C SER A 40 27.99 -22.83 6.01
N MET A 41 28.29 -23.96 5.34
CA MET A 41 28.20 -25.30 5.95
C MET A 41 29.47 -25.64 6.75
N GLU A 42 30.62 -25.14 6.32
CA GLU A 42 31.92 -25.36 6.97
C GLU A 42 32.15 -24.43 8.18
N GLU A 43 31.28 -23.46 8.39
CA GLU A 43 31.35 -22.59 9.57
C GLU A 43 31.38 -23.43 10.86
N PRO A 44 32.27 -23.13 11.83
CA PRO A 44 32.43 -23.94 13.05
C PRO A 44 31.13 -24.18 13.82
N SER A 45 30.24 -23.20 13.83
CA SER A 45 28.92 -23.30 14.46
C SER A 45 27.97 -24.27 13.73
N ALA A 46 28.12 -24.43 12.41
CA ALA A 46 27.30 -25.31 11.58
C ALA A 46 27.89 -26.72 11.44
N ALA A 47 29.23 -26.85 11.42
CA ALA A 47 29.95 -28.09 11.20
C ALA A 47 29.69 -29.16 12.30
N HIS A 48 29.45 -28.72 13.53
CA HIS A 48 29.14 -29.61 14.66
C HIS A 48 27.69 -30.12 14.68
N VAL A 49 26.79 -29.47 13.92
CA VAL A 49 25.36 -29.79 13.86
C VAL A 49 25.09 -30.70 12.68
N LYS A 50 24.82 -31.99 12.93
CA LYS A 50 24.58 -32.99 11.88
C LYS A 50 23.13 -33.45 11.78
N THR A 51 22.39 -33.48 12.90
CA THR A 51 21.04 -34.01 12.98
C THR A 51 20.01 -32.90 13.25
N GLN A 52 18.76 -33.14 12.87
CA GLN A 52 17.66 -32.21 13.15
C GLN A 52 17.53 -31.87 14.64
N LYS A 53 17.70 -32.87 15.50
CA LYS A 53 17.61 -32.68 16.96
C LYS A 53 18.70 -31.76 17.49
N GLN A 54 19.94 -31.92 17.02
CA GLN A 54 21.05 -31.02 17.36
C GLN A 54 20.82 -29.61 16.88
N ALA A 55 20.25 -29.44 15.66
CA ALA A 55 19.92 -28.14 15.11
C ALA A 55 18.82 -27.43 15.92
N LEU A 56 17.77 -28.15 16.31
CA LEU A 56 16.70 -27.61 17.15
C LEU A 56 17.22 -27.23 18.55
N ALA A 57 18.08 -28.05 19.15
CA ALA A 57 18.70 -27.75 20.45
C ALA A 57 19.56 -26.47 20.38
N TYR A 58 20.39 -26.34 19.33
CA TYR A 58 21.22 -25.16 19.10
C TYR A 58 20.37 -23.87 18.98
N ILE A 59 19.30 -23.92 18.16
CA ILE A 59 18.38 -22.79 17.98
C ILE A 59 17.66 -22.47 19.30
N GLY A 60 17.20 -23.48 20.02
CA GLY A 60 16.52 -23.31 21.31
C GLY A 60 17.41 -22.67 22.39
N GLU A 61 18.68 -23.05 22.44
CA GLU A 61 19.67 -22.42 23.32
C GLU A 61 19.93 -20.95 22.96
N ALA A 62 20.10 -20.65 21.68
CA ALA A 62 20.28 -19.28 21.17
C ALA A 62 19.05 -18.40 21.51
N ILE A 63 17.83 -18.92 21.34
CA ILE A 63 16.59 -18.24 21.71
C ILE A 63 16.56 -17.97 23.22
N ARG A 64 16.86 -18.95 24.05
CA ARG A 64 16.86 -18.80 25.51
C ARG A 64 17.93 -17.86 26.01
N ALA A 65 19.12 -17.87 25.43
CA ALA A 65 20.19 -16.93 25.73
C ALA A 65 19.75 -15.47 25.48
N LYS A 66 19.06 -15.21 24.37
CA LYS A 66 18.52 -13.90 24.04
C LYS A 66 17.42 -13.44 25.01
N TYR A 67 16.53 -14.33 25.42
CA TYR A 67 15.51 -14.02 26.43
C TYR A 67 16.09 -13.73 27.80
N LYS A 68 17.15 -14.42 28.20
CA LYS A 68 17.89 -14.12 29.44
C LYS A 68 18.54 -12.75 29.40
N ALA A 69 19.17 -12.38 28.30
CA ALA A 69 19.79 -11.07 28.12
C ALA A 69 18.75 -9.92 28.15
N GLN A 70 17.56 -10.12 27.60
CA GLN A 70 16.48 -9.11 27.63
C GLN A 70 15.76 -9.01 28.97
N SER A 71 15.85 -10.04 29.85
CA SER A 71 15.26 -9.99 31.18
C SER A 71 16.02 -9.09 32.16
N VAL A 72 17.26 -8.69 31.84
CA VAL A 72 18.06 -7.76 32.63
C VAL A 72 17.55 -6.31 32.51
N ASP A 73 16.88 -5.96 31.41
CA ASP A 73 16.31 -4.60 31.18
C ASP A 73 14.84 -4.44 31.65
N GLY A 74 14.32 -5.33 32.47
CA GLY A 74 13.08 -5.13 33.23
C GLY A 74 11.76 -5.22 32.46
N VAL A 75 11.76 -5.57 31.16
CA VAL A 75 10.54 -5.73 30.37
C VAL A 75 10.30 -7.22 30.06
N ARG A 76 9.37 -7.82 30.81
CA ARG A 76 8.91 -9.21 30.58
C ARG A 76 8.16 -9.30 29.24
N PHE A 77 8.82 -9.74 28.19
CA PHE A 77 8.17 -10.19 26.94
C PHE A 77 7.72 -11.68 27.03
N LEU A 78 7.13 -12.08 28.15
CA LEU A 78 6.52 -13.41 28.32
C LEU A 78 4.99 -13.31 28.10
N GLN A 79 4.54 -13.02 26.88
CA GLN A 79 3.11 -13.09 26.54
C GLN A 79 2.74 -14.26 25.62
N TYR A 80 3.63 -15.20 25.37
CA TYR A 80 3.35 -16.44 24.62
C TYR A 80 3.64 -17.72 25.41
N ALA A 81 3.52 -17.69 26.74
CA ALA A 81 3.37 -18.93 27.48
C ALA A 81 1.86 -19.22 27.59
N PRO A 82 1.31 -20.26 26.96
CA PRO A 82 -0.03 -20.73 27.28
C PRO A 82 -0.05 -21.12 28.76
N HIS A 83 -1.12 -20.72 29.45
CA HIS A 83 -1.32 -20.99 30.86
C HIS A 83 -1.25 -22.52 31.14
N GLY A 84 -0.22 -22.96 31.78
CA GLY A 84 -0.01 -24.35 32.17
C GLY A 84 1.46 -24.73 32.03
N ARG A 85 2.28 -24.43 33.04
CA ARG A 85 3.71 -24.75 33.11
C ARG A 85 3.95 -26.24 33.03
N ARG A 86 4.06 -26.81 31.84
CA ARG A 86 5.03 -27.88 31.59
C ARG A 86 6.31 -27.18 31.13
N SER A 87 7.46 -27.62 31.60
CA SER A 87 8.76 -27.16 31.10
C SER A 87 8.90 -27.63 29.66
N ILE A 88 8.54 -26.74 28.73
CA ILE A 88 8.68 -26.99 27.29
C ILE A 88 10.17 -27.22 27.03
N SER A 89 10.52 -28.26 26.30
CA SER A 89 11.91 -28.55 25.93
C SER A 89 12.45 -27.43 25.02
N ALA A 90 13.77 -27.24 24.97
CA ALA A 90 14.38 -26.25 24.07
C ALA A 90 14.05 -26.56 22.61
N ASP A 91 13.95 -27.83 22.28
CA ASP A 91 13.65 -28.33 20.94
C ASP A 91 12.21 -27.99 20.50
N GLU A 92 11.24 -28.14 21.41
CA GLU A 92 9.84 -27.78 21.17
C GLU A 92 9.67 -26.27 20.99
N GLU A 93 10.35 -25.48 21.82
CA GLU A 93 10.35 -24.01 21.72
C GLU A 93 10.95 -23.55 20.39
N ALA A 94 12.07 -24.13 19.96
CA ALA A 94 12.69 -23.85 18.66
C ALA A 94 11.76 -24.21 17.50
N ARG A 95 11.09 -25.36 17.58
CA ARG A 95 10.14 -25.82 16.58
C ARG A 95 8.95 -24.88 16.46
N ASP A 96 8.40 -24.40 17.55
CA ASP A 96 7.31 -23.43 17.58
C ASP A 96 7.74 -22.08 16.98
N VAL A 97 8.95 -21.60 17.32
CA VAL A 97 9.48 -20.36 16.74
C VAL A 97 9.69 -20.50 15.23
N LEU A 98 10.24 -21.61 14.76
CA LEU A 98 10.38 -21.88 13.32
C LEU A 98 9.03 -21.98 12.62
N ALA A 99 8.00 -22.54 13.27
CA ALA A 99 6.67 -22.68 12.70
C ALA A 99 5.92 -21.35 12.61
N HIS A 100 5.96 -20.52 13.65
CA HIS A 100 5.05 -19.40 13.80
C HIS A 100 5.70 -18.01 13.71
N VAL A 101 7.00 -17.88 14.01
CA VAL A 101 7.73 -16.60 14.04
C VAL A 101 8.57 -16.40 12.80
N VAL A 102 9.37 -17.40 12.42
CA VAL A 102 10.23 -17.34 11.24
C VAL A 102 9.35 -17.48 10.00
N LEU A 103 9.40 -16.49 9.08
CA LEU A 103 8.59 -16.48 7.86
C LEU A 103 7.11 -16.78 8.13
N SER A 104 6.49 -16.00 9.01
CA SER A 104 5.11 -16.20 9.48
C SER A 104 4.06 -16.24 8.36
N HIS A 105 4.36 -15.69 7.17
CA HIS A 105 3.48 -15.72 6.00
C HIS A 105 3.40 -17.12 5.34
N VAL A 106 4.37 -18.01 5.61
CA VAL A 106 4.35 -19.40 5.13
C VAL A 106 3.75 -20.29 6.22
N PRO A 107 2.48 -20.72 6.09
CA PRO A 107 1.84 -21.55 7.11
C PRO A 107 2.50 -22.93 7.19
N VAL A 108 2.61 -23.43 8.41
CA VAL A 108 3.12 -24.79 8.70
C VAL A 108 1.99 -25.58 9.34
N VAL A 109 1.63 -26.69 8.74
CA VAL A 109 0.61 -27.62 9.26
C VAL A 109 1.32 -28.86 9.78
N ASN A 110 1.02 -29.28 11.01
CA ASN A 110 1.63 -30.46 11.64
C ASN A 110 3.17 -30.48 11.63
N TYR A 111 3.80 -29.31 11.72
CA TYR A 111 5.26 -29.14 11.64
C TYR A 111 5.90 -29.66 10.35
N ASP A 112 5.13 -29.68 9.25
CA ASP A 112 5.70 -29.90 7.92
C ASP A 112 6.35 -28.60 7.41
N PHE A 113 7.67 -28.61 7.30
CA PHE A 113 8.47 -27.46 6.89
C PHE A 113 8.83 -27.43 5.40
N VAL A 114 8.29 -28.33 4.57
CA VAL A 114 8.66 -28.43 3.13
C VAL A 114 8.54 -27.09 2.41
N ALA A 115 7.43 -26.38 2.58
CA ALA A 115 7.22 -25.08 1.96
C ALA A 115 8.21 -24.01 2.46
N LYS A 116 8.51 -24.00 3.77
CA LYS A 116 9.46 -23.04 4.37
C LYS A 116 10.90 -23.31 3.94
N ARG A 117 11.35 -24.57 3.94
CA ARG A 117 12.72 -24.91 3.54
C ARG A 117 12.96 -24.56 2.07
N THR A 118 11.99 -24.84 1.19
CA THR A 118 12.07 -24.45 -0.22
C THR A 118 12.14 -22.93 -0.39
N TYR A 119 11.34 -22.20 0.39
CA TYR A 119 11.37 -20.74 0.38
C TYR A 119 12.71 -20.19 0.87
N VAL A 120 13.24 -20.70 1.99
CA VAL A 120 14.55 -20.30 2.53
C VAL A 120 15.65 -20.59 1.51
N GLY A 121 15.67 -21.80 0.90
CA GLY A 121 16.62 -22.15 -0.16
C GLY A 121 16.58 -21.18 -1.35
N HIS A 122 15.37 -20.83 -1.81
CA HIS A 122 15.21 -19.87 -2.90
C HIS A 122 15.71 -18.46 -2.53
N VAL A 123 15.42 -17.98 -1.32
CA VAL A 123 15.92 -16.68 -0.84
C VAL A 123 17.45 -16.69 -0.75
N THR A 124 18.04 -17.74 -0.17
CA THR A 124 19.49 -17.88 -0.07
C THR A 124 20.15 -17.89 -1.43
N LYS A 125 19.59 -18.64 -2.40
CA LYS A 125 20.04 -18.64 -3.79
C LYS A 125 20.05 -17.23 -4.38
N ARG A 126 18.98 -16.46 -4.20
CA ARG A 126 18.89 -15.08 -4.73
C ARG A 126 19.94 -14.16 -4.10
N VAL A 127 20.18 -14.29 -2.81
CA VAL A 127 21.21 -13.50 -2.11
C VAL A 127 22.59 -13.80 -2.66
N ILE A 128 22.94 -15.08 -2.84
CA ILE A 128 24.23 -15.49 -3.40
C ILE A 128 24.35 -15.07 -4.87
N ALA A 129 23.29 -15.20 -5.66
CA ALA A 129 23.29 -14.74 -7.05
C ALA A 129 23.54 -13.23 -7.15
N ALA A 130 22.93 -12.43 -6.26
CA ALA A 130 23.15 -10.98 -6.21
C ALA A 130 24.57 -10.60 -5.73
N LEU A 131 25.23 -11.44 -4.91
CA LEU A 131 26.65 -11.27 -4.56
C LEU A 131 27.58 -11.55 -5.75
N LEU A 132 27.21 -12.48 -6.61
CA LEU A 132 27.98 -12.83 -7.82
C LEU A 132 27.77 -11.81 -8.95
N ASP A 133 26.57 -11.25 -9.06
CA ASP A 133 26.20 -10.33 -10.12
C ASP A 133 25.35 -9.18 -9.56
N ASN A 134 25.96 -8.00 -9.50
CA ASN A 134 25.33 -6.78 -9.02
C ASN A 134 24.10 -6.34 -9.85
N SER A 135 23.96 -6.83 -11.08
CA SER A 135 22.79 -6.53 -11.92
C SER A 135 21.50 -7.17 -11.41
N LEU A 136 21.63 -8.18 -10.52
CA LEU A 136 20.51 -8.91 -9.90
C LEU A 136 20.03 -8.27 -8.58
N LEU A 137 20.63 -7.15 -8.17
CA LEU A 137 20.18 -6.42 -6.98
C LEU A 137 18.79 -5.84 -7.20
N ASP A 138 17.89 -6.13 -6.26
CA ASP A 138 16.55 -5.55 -6.25
C ASP A 138 16.59 -4.06 -5.87
N ASP A 139 15.84 -3.23 -6.60
CA ASP A 139 15.66 -1.84 -6.25
C ASP A 139 14.69 -1.69 -5.06
N LYS A 140 15.16 -1.08 -3.98
CA LYS A 140 14.37 -0.85 -2.76
C LYS A 140 13.18 0.09 -2.99
N ASP A 141 13.29 0.97 -3.99
CA ASP A 141 12.29 1.99 -4.27
C ASP A 141 11.29 1.56 -5.36
N TYR A 142 11.44 0.36 -5.90
CA TYR A 142 10.55 -0.23 -6.91
C TYR A 142 9.13 -0.40 -6.36
N TYR A 143 8.13 0.17 -7.06
CA TYR A 143 6.74 0.19 -6.60
C TYR A 143 6.02 -1.15 -6.66
N GLY A 144 6.50 -2.10 -7.43
CA GLY A 144 5.98 -3.47 -7.41
C GLY A 144 6.13 -4.19 -6.07
N ASN A 145 7.09 -3.76 -5.25
CA ASN A 145 7.35 -4.29 -3.91
C ASN A 145 6.69 -3.48 -2.80
N LYS A 146 5.96 -2.42 -3.15
CA LYS A 146 5.26 -1.56 -2.19
C LYS A 146 3.76 -1.83 -2.20
N ARG A 147 3.12 -1.62 -1.05
CA ARG A 147 1.67 -1.73 -0.88
C ARG A 147 1.11 -0.44 -0.30
N LEU A 148 -0.04 0.00 -0.81
CA LEU A 148 -0.82 1.10 -0.25
C LEU A 148 -1.83 0.55 0.75
N GLU A 149 -1.72 0.98 1.99
CA GLU A 149 -2.70 0.66 3.02
C GLU A 149 -3.87 1.63 2.90
N LEU A 150 -5.04 1.08 2.63
CA LEU A 150 -6.30 1.83 2.55
C LEU A 150 -6.97 1.92 3.93
N ALA A 151 -7.93 2.84 4.04
CA ALA A 151 -8.68 3.07 5.26
C ALA A 151 -9.33 1.79 5.83
N GLY A 152 -9.86 0.92 4.98
CA GLY A 152 -10.50 -0.34 5.39
C GLY A 152 -9.53 -1.27 6.12
N GLN A 153 -8.33 -1.46 5.63
CA GLN A 153 -7.31 -2.29 6.27
C GLN A 153 -6.86 -1.71 7.62
N LEU A 154 -6.61 -0.40 7.67
CA LEU A 154 -6.19 0.27 8.90
C LEU A 154 -7.29 0.24 9.97
N LEU A 155 -8.56 0.51 9.59
CA LEU A 155 -9.70 0.42 10.50
C LEU A 155 -9.92 -1.00 11.00
N SER A 156 -9.72 -2.02 10.17
CA SER A 156 -9.82 -3.42 10.59
C SER A 156 -8.79 -3.78 11.65
N LEU A 157 -7.53 -3.34 11.48
CA LEU A 157 -6.47 -3.55 12.48
C LEU A 157 -6.79 -2.83 13.80
N LEU A 158 -7.28 -1.60 13.72
CA LEU A 158 -7.69 -0.84 14.90
C LEU A 158 -8.85 -1.53 15.63
N PHE A 159 -9.87 -1.98 14.90
CA PHE A 159 -10.99 -2.72 15.46
C PHE A 159 -10.52 -4.00 16.15
N GLU A 160 -9.64 -4.76 15.52
CA GLU A 160 -9.12 -5.99 16.10
C GLU A 160 -8.39 -5.75 17.43
N ASP A 161 -7.52 -4.72 17.52
CA ASP A 161 -6.83 -4.37 18.76
C ASP A 161 -7.81 -3.95 19.86
N LEU A 162 -8.74 -3.05 19.53
CA LEU A 162 -9.74 -2.57 20.47
C LEU A 162 -10.68 -3.69 20.95
N PHE A 163 -11.14 -4.55 20.04
CA PHE A 163 -12.04 -5.65 20.38
C PHE A 163 -11.36 -6.72 21.23
N LYS A 164 -10.09 -7.03 20.95
CA LYS A 164 -9.33 -7.96 21.81
C LYS A 164 -9.05 -7.39 23.19
N ARG A 165 -8.79 -6.08 23.27
CA ARG A 165 -8.68 -5.38 24.55
C ARG A 165 -9.99 -5.46 25.33
N PHE A 166 -11.11 -5.16 24.67
CA PHE A 166 -12.44 -5.29 25.24
C PHE A 166 -12.70 -6.71 25.78
N ASN A 167 -12.43 -7.74 24.99
CA ASN A 167 -12.60 -9.15 25.42
C ASN A 167 -11.69 -9.50 26.61
N SER A 168 -10.44 -9.05 26.60
CA SER A 168 -9.51 -9.27 27.72
C SER A 168 -9.99 -8.61 29.01
N ASP A 169 -10.50 -7.38 28.90
CA ASP A 169 -11.03 -6.66 30.04
C ASP A 169 -12.34 -7.26 30.56
N LEU A 170 -13.19 -7.75 29.67
CA LEU A 170 -14.42 -8.46 30.04
C LEU A 170 -14.08 -9.76 30.80
N LYS A 171 -13.12 -10.55 30.26
CA LYS A 171 -12.64 -11.75 30.92
C LYS A 171 -12.07 -11.45 32.31
N ARG A 172 -11.20 -10.44 32.42
CA ARG A 172 -10.63 -10.02 33.71
C ARG A 172 -11.70 -9.62 34.71
N SER A 173 -12.75 -8.93 34.27
CA SER A 173 -13.90 -8.58 35.13
C SER A 173 -14.66 -9.80 35.58
N ALA A 174 -14.92 -10.75 34.69
CA ALA A 174 -15.60 -11.99 35.00
C ALA A 174 -14.80 -12.77 36.05
N ASP A 175 -13.48 -12.91 35.84
CA ASP A 175 -12.57 -13.60 36.74
C ASP A 175 -12.56 -12.96 38.15
N LEU A 176 -12.52 -11.62 38.20
CA LEU A 176 -12.57 -10.90 39.50
C LEU A 176 -13.90 -11.09 40.25
N VAL A 177 -15.01 -11.17 39.56
CA VAL A 177 -16.32 -11.43 40.18
C VAL A 177 -16.45 -12.88 40.59
N LEU A 178 -15.98 -13.81 39.76
CA LEU A 178 -16.09 -15.26 40.01
C LEU A 178 -15.15 -15.75 41.11
N GLN A 179 -14.02 -15.08 41.31
CA GLN A 179 -13.05 -15.44 42.38
C GLN A 179 -13.50 -15.05 43.78
N LYS A 180 -14.51 -14.18 43.93
CA LYS A 180 -15.01 -13.81 45.27
C LYS A 180 -15.76 -14.97 45.90
N GLN A 181 -15.29 -15.43 47.06
CA GLN A 181 -15.86 -16.59 47.77
C GLN A 181 -17.29 -16.35 48.31
N ASN A 182 -17.59 -15.14 48.78
CA ASN A 182 -18.91 -14.76 49.29
C ASN A 182 -19.71 -13.98 48.25
N ARG A 183 -20.18 -14.67 47.22
CA ARG A 183 -21.00 -14.06 46.17
C ARG A 183 -22.45 -13.90 46.65
N THR A 184 -22.91 -12.65 46.73
CA THR A 184 -24.33 -12.30 46.91
C THR A 184 -25.03 -11.96 45.58
N ALA A 185 -24.27 -11.62 44.53
CA ALA A 185 -24.84 -11.26 43.23
C ALA A 185 -24.39 -12.21 42.11
N VAL A 186 -25.31 -12.54 41.23
CA VAL A 186 -25.02 -13.29 39.99
C VAL A 186 -24.23 -12.42 39.04
N PHE A 187 -23.24 -12.98 38.35
CA PHE A 187 -22.51 -12.27 37.32
C PHE A 187 -23.44 -11.92 36.16
N ASP A 188 -23.68 -10.62 35.96
CA ASP A 188 -24.48 -10.08 34.88
C ASP A 188 -23.56 -9.55 33.78
N ILE A 189 -23.51 -10.25 32.65
CA ILE A 189 -22.71 -9.86 31.49
C ILE A 189 -23.15 -8.49 30.98
N VAL A 190 -24.46 -8.21 30.93
CA VAL A 190 -25.00 -6.97 30.36
C VAL A 190 -24.52 -5.76 31.18
N LYS A 191 -24.65 -5.82 32.51
CA LYS A 191 -24.17 -4.75 33.39
C LYS A 191 -22.68 -4.53 33.31
N SER A 192 -21.89 -5.61 33.22
CA SER A 192 -20.43 -5.50 33.10
C SER A 192 -19.99 -5.01 31.71
N THR A 193 -20.83 -5.21 30.68
CA THR A 193 -20.52 -4.83 29.29
C THR A 193 -20.93 -3.39 28.98
N ILE A 194 -22.06 -2.89 29.54
CA ILE A 194 -22.58 -1.53 29.25
C ILE A 194 -21.53 -0.45 29.53
N TRP A 195 -20.79 -0.54 30.65
CA TRP A 195 -19.75 0.43 30.99
C TRP A 195 -18.50 0.35 30.10
N ARG A 196 -18.36 -0.67 29.25
CA ARG A 196 -17.19 -0.95 28.43
C ARG A 196 -17.43 -0.82 26.93
N THR A 197 -18.67 -0.78 26.50
CA THR A 197 -19.01 -0.48 25.10
C THR A 197 -18.45 0.88 24.69
N ASP A 198 -18.41 1.84 25.61
CA ASP A 198 -17.80 3.15 25.36
C ASP A 198 -16.32 3.10 25.06
N THR A 199 -15.59 2.09 25.55
CA THR A 199 -14.15 1.96 25.27
C THR A 199 -13.85 1.70 23.80
N LEU A 200 -14.71 0.97 23.08
CA LEU A 200 -14.59 0.78 21.64
C LEU A 200 -14.82 2.10 20.90
N ALA A 201 -15.95 2.75 21.18
CA ALA A 201 -16.29 4.03 20.55
C ALA A 201 -15.24 5.11 20.86
N GLN A 202 -14.82 5.24 22.11
CA GLN A 202 -13.76 6.18 22.52
C GLN A 202 -12.42 5.85 21.87
N GLY A 203 -12.08 4.57 21.73
CA GLY A 203 -10.86 4.14 21.04
C GLY A 203 -10.84 4.57 19.58
N PHE A 204 -11.95 4.39 18.86
CA PHE A 204 -12.08 4.88 17.48
C PHE A 204 -12.04 6.41 17.41
N VAL A 205 -12.83 7.10 18.26
CA VAL A 205 -12.85 8.57 18.30
C VAL A 205 -11.45 9.11 18.60
N HIS A 206 -10.74 8.53 19.55
CA HIS A 206 -9.37 8.95 19.88
C HIS A 206 -8.41 8.76 18.68
N ALA A 207 -8.37 7.57 18.08
CA ALA A 207 -7.46 7.29 16.97
C ALA A 207 -7.77 8.17 15.74
N ILE A 208 -9.05 8.37 15.42
CA ILE A 208 -9.46 9.17 14.25
C ILE A 208 -9.25 10.66 14.51
N SER A 209 -9.58 11.18 15.70
CA SER A 209 -9.48 12.62 16.00
C SER A 209 -8.03 13.09 16.17
N THR A 210 -7.19 12.29 16.81
CA THR A 210 -5.77 12.63 17.05
C THR A 210 -4.87 12.29 15.87
N GLY A 211 -5.28 11.34 15.02
CA GLY A 211 -4.44 10.79 13.95
C GLY A 211 -3.33 9.86 14.43
N ASN A 212 -3.26 9.59 15.73
CA ASN A 212 -2.23 8.73 16.32
C ASN A 212 -2.76 7.31 16.51
N TRP A 213 -2.15 6.38 15.80
CA TRP A 213 -2.55 4.98 15.76
C TRP A 213 -1.50 4.13 16.45
N VAL A 214 -1.70 3.89 17.74
CA VAL A 214 -0.81 3.08 18.58
C VAL A 214 -1.45 1.71 18.81
N LEU A 215 -1.07 0.74 18.02
CA LEU A 215 -1.57 -0.64 18.07
C LEU A 215 -0.48 -1.53 18.68
N LYS A 216 -0.51 -1.73 19.98
CA LYS A 216 0.53 -2.46 20.72
C LYS A 216 0.74 -3.89 20.21
N ARG A 217 -0.33 -4.57 19.83
CA ARG A 217 -0.29 -5.93 19.32
C ARG A 217 0.49 -6.05 18.02
N PHE A 218 0.31 -5.10 17.11
CA PHE A 218 0.96 -5.08 15.81
C PHE A 218 2.28 -4.31 15.82
N LYS A 219 2.74 -3.86 17.01
CA LYS A 219 3.92 -3.00 17.15
C LYS A 219 3.88 -1.80 16.18
N MET A 220 2.68 -1.29 15.96
CA MET A 220 2.45 -0.14 15.11
C MET A 220 2.33 1.09 15.98
N ASP A 221 3.19 2.08 15.73
CA ASP A 221 3.13 3.41 16.32
C ASP A 221 3.28 4.40 15.17
N ARG A 222 2.14 4.95 14.74
CA ARG A 222 2.08 5.85 13.58
C ARG A 222 1.33 7.12 13.96
N ALA A 223 1.92 8.26 13.66
CA ALA A 223 1.29 9.57 13.80
C ALA A 223 0.85 10.11 12.43
N GLY A 224 -0.21 10.92 12.42
CA GLY A 224 -0.70 11.58 11.21
C GLY A 224 -1.35 10.64 10.18
N VAL A 225 -1.90 9.51 10.64
CA VAL A 225 -2.64 8.57 9.78
C VAL A 225 -3.93 9.19 9.29
N THR A 226 -4.72 9.76 10.20
CA THR A 226 -5.89 10.57 9.86
C THR A 226 -5.50 12.05 9.81
N GLN A 227 -5.95 12.75 8.79
CA GLN A 227 -5.68 14.15 8.54
C GLN A 227 -6.99 14.89 8.29
N VAL A 228 -7.05 16.16 8.70
CA VAL A 228 -8.20 17.00 8.40
C VAL A 228 -8.26 17.29 6.90
N LEU A 229 -9.40 17.05 6.28
CA LEU A 229 -9.59 17.31 4.85
C LEU A 229 -9.47 18.82 4.58
N SER A 230 -8.58 19.18 3.67
CA SER A 230 -8.39 20.57 3.25
C SER A 230 -9.62 21.05 2.47
N ARG A 231 -10.15 22.21 2.85
CA ARG A 231 -11.28 22.88 2.19
C ARG A 231 -10.92 24.31 1.77
N LEU A 232 -9.66 24.51 1.34
CA LEU A 232 -9.23 25.81 0.79
C LEU A 232 -9.85 26.05 -0.58
N SER A 233 -9.95 25.01 -1.40
CA SER A 233 -10.61 25.02 -2.69
C SER A 233 -11.19 23.64 -2.99
N TYR A 234 -12.03 23.54 -4.02
CA TYR A 234 -12.54 22.25 -4.52
C TYR A 234 -11.40 21.30 -4.90
N ILE A 235 -10.41 21.81 -5.63
CA ILE A 235 -9.24 21.03 -6.06
C ILE A 235 -8.36 20.60 -4.89
N SER A 236 -8.25 21.40 -3.85
CA SER A 236 -7.54 21.03 -2.62
C SER A 236 -8.13 19.77 -1.99
N ALA A 237 -9.45 19.67 -1.91
CA ALA A 237 -10.14 18.51 -1.38
C ALA A 237 -9.89 17.25 -2.22
N ILE A 238 -10.05 17.33 -3.55
CA ILE A 238 -9.79 16.20 -4.45
C ILE A 238 -8.32 15.80 -4.43
N GLY A 239 -7.40 16.75 -4.47
CA GLY A 239 -5.97 16.49 -4.41
C GLY A 239 -5.54 15.82 -3.10
N MET A 240 -6.24 16.10 -2.00
CA MET A 240 -5.98 15.43 -0.72
C MET A 240 -6.54 14.00 -0.70
N MET A 241 -7.66 13.73 -1.36
CA MET A 241 -8.24 12.38 -1.44
C MET A 241 -7.36 11.41 -2.23
N THR A 242 -6.59 11.90 -3.19
CA THR A 242 -5.66 11.10 -4.01
C THR A 242 -4.24 11.04 -3.44
N ARG A 243 -4.01 11.62 -2.28
CA ARG A 243 -2.68 11.73 -1.69
C ARG A 243 -2.19 10.41 -1.09
N VAL A 244 -0.93 10.10 -1.35
CA VAL A 244 -0.20 8.96 -0.80
C VAL A 244 0.94 9.48 0.07
N ASN A 245 1.00 9.05 1.33
CA ASN A 245 2.06 9.40 2.26
C ASN A 245 3.01 8.21 2.44
N SER A 246 4.30 8.43 2.19
CA SER A 246 5.33 7.45 2.51
C SER A 246 5.64 7.44 4.00
N GLN A 247 5.92 6.26 4.56
CA GLN A 247 6.23 6.07 5.99
C GLN A 247 7.70 6.35 6.33
N PHE A 248 8.40 7.10 5.49
CA PHE A 248 9.79 7.49 5.75
C PHE A 248 9.85 8.70 6.66
N GLU A 249 10.90 8.76 7.47
CA GLU A 249 11.20 9.92 8.30
C GLU A 249 11.47 11.15 7.43
N LYS A 250 10.68 12.20 7.61
CA LYS A 250 10.69 13.40 6.75
C LYS A 250 11.98 14.19 6.86
N THR A 251 12.61 14.17 8.03
CA THR A 251 13.86 14.89 8.32
C THR A 251 15.07 14.29 7.64
N ARG A 252 15.05 12.99 7.31
CA ARG A 252 16.14 12.34 6.60
C ARG A 252 16.20 12.78 5.13
N LYS A 253 17.36 13.27 4.72
CA LYS A 253 17.65 13.65 3.34
C LYS A 253 18.06 12.45 2.47
N THR A 254 17.30 11.36 2.54
CA THR A 254 17.54 10.18 1.68
C THR A 254 17.03 10.44 0.27
N SER A 255 17.86 10.25 -0.74
CA SER A 255 17.50 10.52 -2.15
C SER A 255 16.60 9.45 -2.77
N GLY A 256 16.78 8.17 -2.42
CA GLY A 256 16.07 7.05 -3.06
C GLY A 256 14.55 7.15 -3.03
N PRO A 257 13.90 7.21 -1.84
CA PRO A 257 12.44 7.29 -1.74
C PRO A 257 11.84 8.58 -2.30
N ARG A 258 12.65 9.64 -2.43
CA ARG A 258 12.23 10.96 -2.95
C ARG A 258 12.35 11.06 -4.46
N ALA A 259 13.18 10.22 -5.07
CA ALA A 259 13.40 10.22 -6.50
C ALA A 259 12.15 9.81 -7.29
N LEU A 260 12.07 10.29 -8.52
CA LEU A 260 11.06 9.84 -9.47
C LEU A 260 11.47 8.47 -10.02
N GLN A 261 10.83 7.42 -9.53
CA GLN A 261 11.09 6.03 -9.89
C GLN A 261 10.34 5.70 -11.20
N PRO A 262 10.97 5.07 -12.21
CA PRO A 262 10.29 4.71 -13.45
C PRO A 262 9.04 3.83 -13.28
N SER A 263 9.02 2.97 -12.25
CA SER A 263 7.87 2.13 -11.91
C SER A 263 6.62 2.91 -11.44
N GLN A 264 6.72 4.22 -11.28
CA GLN A 264 5.57 5.09 -11.01
C GLN A 264 4.72 5.41 -12.25
N TRP A 265 5.21 5.09 -13.45
CA TRP A 265 4.51 5.42 -14.69
C TRP A 265 3.05 4.96 -14.66
N GLY A 266 2.13 5.91 -14.87
CA GLY A 266 0.69 5.66 -14.86
C GLY A 266 0.07 5.25 -13.52
N MET A 267 0.88 5.08 -12.47
CA MET A 267 0.45 4.73 -11.11
C MET A 267 0.41 5.94 -10.19
N LEU A 268 1.46 6.75 -10.21
CA LEU A 268 1.58 7.97 -9.41
C LEU A 268 1.95 9.15 -10.29
N CYS A 269 1.39 10.33 -9.98
CA CYS A 269 1.68 11.56 -10.72
C CYS A 269 3.17 11.92 -10.63
N PRO A 270 3.84 12.22 -11.74
CA PRO A 270 5.25 12.57 -11.75
C PRO A 270 5.54 13.99 -11.24
N ALA A 271 4.56 14.89 -11.24
CA ALA A 271 4.75 16.30 -10.96
C ALA A 271 4.08 16.78 -9.66
N ASP A 272 2.99 16.17 -9.21
CA ASP A 272 2.25 16.62 -8.02
C ASP A 272 2.92 16.12 -6.73
N THR A 273 3.81 16.92 -6.19
CA THR A 273 4.49 16.70 -4.90
C THR A 273 4.67 18.06 -4.19
N PRO A 274 4.55 18.11 -2.83
CA PRO A 274 4.83 19.33 -2.10
C PRO A 274 6.31 19.70 -2.14
N GLU A 275 6.61 20.96 -1.88
CA GLU A 275 7.96 21.47 -1.71
C GLU A 275 8.46 21.28 -0.28
N GLY A 276 9.78 21.41 -0.07
CA GLY A 276 10.42 21.36 1.24
C GLY A 276 10.70 19.96 1.77
N GLU A 277 10.56 19.75 3.06
CA GLU A 277 10.95 18.50 3.75
C GLU A 277 10.17 17.26 3.27
N THR A 278 8.96 17.44 2.78
CA THR A 278 8.09 16.35 2.32
C THR A 278 8.19 16.10 0.82
N CYS A 279 9.06 16.81 0.11
CA CYS A 279 9.25 16.66 -1.33
C CYS A 279 9.60 15.22 -1.70
N GLY A 280 8.87 14.65 -2.66
CA GLY A 280 9.04 13.28 -3.14
C GLY A 280 8.53 12.18 -2.20
N LEU A 281 8.20 12.49 -0.93
CA LEU A 281 7.62 11.52 0.02
C LEU A 281 6.09 11.53 0.01
N VAL A 282 5.50 12.70 -0.19
CA VAL A 282 4.06 12.85 -0.40
C VAL A 282 3.82 12.87 -1.91
N LYS A 283 3.01 11.95 -2.38
CA LYS A 283 2.72 11.73 -3.81
C LYS A 283 1.22 11.71 -4.03
N ASN A 284 0.80 11.72 -5.28
CA ASN A 284 -0.61 11.62 -5.63
C ASN A 284 -0.82 10.52 -6.66
N LEU A 285 -1.95 9.83 -6.59
CA LEU A 285 -2.33 8.81 -7.55
C LEU A 285 -2.51 9.44 -8.94
N ALA A 286 -2.12 8.70 -9.97
CA ALA A 286 -2.42 9.06 -11.35
C ALA A 286 -3.93 8.93 -11.63
N LEU A 287 -4.41 9.53 -12.70
CA LEU A 287 -5.85 9.69 -12.99
C LEU A 287 -6.62 8.36 -13.02
N LEU A 288 -6.06 7.33 -13.66
CA LEU A 288 -6.69 6.01 -13.80
C LEU A 288 -6.12 4.97 -12.82
N ALA A 289 -5.21 5.36 -11.93
CA ALA A 289 -4.66 4.44 -10.96
C ALA A 289 -5.74 3.90 -10.01
N HIS A 290 -5.67 2.61 -9.76
CA HIS A 290 -6.55 1.90 -8.85
C HIS A 290 -5.73 1.13 -7.82
N VAL A 291 -6.27 0.97 -6.62
CA VAL A 291 -5.65 0.16 -5.56
C VAL A 291 -6.44 -1.13 -5.42
N THR A 292 -5.77 -2.27 -5.51
CA THR A 292 -6.41 -3.57 -5.46
C THR A 292 -6.95 -3.89 -4.07
N THR A 293 -8.01 -4.69 -4.03
CA THR A 293 -8.55 -5.31 -2.82
C THR A 293 -8.21 -6.79 -2.81
N ASP A 294 -8.24 -7.41 -1.63
CA ASP A 294 -7.95 -8.84 -1.48
C ASP A 294 -8.95 -9.68 -2.29
N ALA A 295 -8.43 -10.66 -3.03
CA ALA A 295 -9.21 -11.67 -3.74
C ALA A 295 -9.03 -13.04 -3.09
N GLU A 296 -9.96 -13.95 -3.38
CA GLU A 296 -9.97 -15.29 -2.80
C GLU A 296 -8.75 -16.12 -3.26
N ILE A 297 -7.96 -16.56 -2.29
CA ILE A 297 -6.70 -17.28 -2.52
C ILE A 297 -6.95 -18.73 -2.97
N GLU A 298 -7.91 -19.42 -2.33
CA GLU A 298 -8.13 -20.86 -2.57
C GLU A 298 -8.63 -21.16 -3.99
N THR A 299 -9.51 -20.32 -4.53
CA THR A 299 -10.00 -20.45 -5.92
C THR A 299 -8.85 -20.32 -6.92
N THR A 300 -7.96 -19.35 -6.68
CA THR A 300 -6.77 -19.14 -7.52
C THR A 300 -5.79 -20.29 -7.41
N LYS A 301 -5.57 -20.81 -6.22
CA LYS A 301 -4.68 -21.93 -5.94
C LYS A 301 -5.15 -23.23 -6.62
N ARG A 302 -6.45 -23.55 -6.51
CA ARG A 302 -7.05 -24.69 -7.21
C ARG A 302 -6.89 -24.57 -8.73
N SER A 303 -7.16 -23.38 -9.28
CA SER A 303 -6.99 -23.12 -10.71
C SER A 303 -5.53 -23.33 -11.16
N CYS A 304 -4.54 -23.02 -10.32
CA CYS A 304 -3.13 -23.29 -10.64
C CYS A 304 -2.84 -24.80 -10.72
N TYR A 305 -3.36 -25.58 -9.78
CA TYR A 305 -3.18 -27.04 -9.81
C TYR A 305 -3.89 -27.69 -11.01
N ASP A 306 -5.10 -27.25 -11.34
CA ASP A 306 -5.86 -27.73 -12.52
C ASP A 306 -5.13 -27.41 -13.83
N LEU A 307 -4.34 -26.33 -13.85
CA LEU A 307 -3.51 -25.93 -15.00
C LEU A 307 -2.15 -26.63 -15.05
N GLY A 308 -1.87 -27.57 -14.15
CA GLY A 308 -0.68 -28.41 -14.17
C GLY A 308 0.49 -27.89 -13.36
N VAL A 309 0.22 -27.17 -12.26
CA VAL A 309 1.24 -26.89 -11.25
C VAL A 309 1.40 -28.10 -10.34
N GLU A 310 2.60 -28.65 -10.26
CA GLU A 310 2.94 -29.77 -9.40
C GLU A 310 3.14 -29.29 -7.96
N GLN A 311 2.50 -29.96 -7.00
CA GLN A 311 2.58 -29.58 -5.58
C GLN A 311 3.98 -29.84 -5.01
N LEU A 312 4.42 -29.00 -4.09
CA LEU A 312 5.72 -29.10 -3.43
C LEU A 312 5.96 -30.44 -2.72
N GLY A 313 4.92 -31.05 -2.16
CA GLY A 313 5.03 -32.33 -1.45
C GLY A 313 5.46 -33.50 -2.35
N HIS A 314 5.31 -33.37 -3.66
CA HIS A 314 5.74 -34.36 -4.65
C HIS A 314 7.11 -34.05 -5.25
N LEU A 315 7.69 -32.87 -4.94
CA LEU A 315 8.95 -32.41 -5.48
C LEU A 315 10.07 -32.62 -4.44
N ASN A 316 10.93 -33.60 -4.67
CA ASN A 316 12.19 -33.74 -3.94
C ASN A 316 13.22 -32.74 -4.48
N GLY A 317 14.27 -32.39 -3.72
CA GLY A 317 15.31 -31.47 -4.13
C GLY A 317 15.96 -31.84 -5.47
N THR A 318 16.15 -33.15 -5.71
CA THR A 318 16.63 -33.72 -6.99
C THR A 318 15.64 -33.51 -8.14
N ALA A 319 14.33 -33.57 -7.88
CA ALA A 319 13.30 -33.32 -8.91
C ALA A 319 13.24 -31.85 -9.33
N LEU A 320 13.46 -30.91 -8.42
CA LEU A 320 13.59 -29.48 -8.74
C LEU A 320 14.80 -29.19 -9.64
N ASN A 321 15.89 -29.97 -9.49
CA ASN A 321 17.10 -29.84 -10.30
C ASN A 321 17.03 -30.60 -11.64
N SER A 322 16.35 -31.76 -11.68
CA SER A 322 16.18 -32.55 -12.90
C SER A 322 15.32 -31.84 -13.93
N HIS A 323 14.43 -30.96 -13.53
CA HIS A 323 13.68 -30.08 -14.41
C HIS A 323 14.41 -28.74 -14.60
N ALA A 324 15.50 -28.71 -15.32
CA ALA A 324 16.27 -27.49 -15.63
C ALA A 324 15.45 -26.34 -16.22
N THR A 325 14.22 -26.61 -16.66
CA THR A 325 13.26 -25.64 -17.21
C THR A 325 12.09 -25.32 -16.28
N ALA A 326 12.00 -25.93 -15.09
CA ALA A 326 10.88 -25.72 -14.17
C ALA A 326 10.97 -24.35 -13.49
N TYR A 327 9.81 -23.70 -13.40
CA TYR A 327 9.62 -22.41 -12.71
C TYR A 327 8.88 -22.64 -11.40
N LEU A 328 9.39 -22.07 -10.32
CA LEU A 328 8.65 -22.03 -9.05
C LEU A 328 7.44 -21.12 -9.17
N VAL A 329 6.31 -21.55 -8.64
CA VAL A 329 5.07 -20.76 -8.63
C VAL A 329 4.81 -20.23 -7.24
N PHE A 330 4.76 -18.91 -7.15
CA PHE A 330 4.48 -18.18 -5.91
C PHE A 330 3.07 -17.60 -5.96
N LEU A 331 2.32 -17.76 -4.88
CA LEU A 331 1.02 -17.14 -4.68
C LEU A 331 1.07 -16.28 -3.41
N ASN A 332 0.96 -14.96 -3.56
CA ASN A 332 1.12 -13.99 -2.47
C ASN A 332 2.40 -14.20 -1.63
N GLY A 333 3.50 -14.52 -2.30
CA GLY A 333 4.77 -14.81 -1.63
C GLY A 333 4.90 -16.23 -1.05
N LEU A 334 3.88 -17.09 -1.20
CA LEU A 334 3.90 -18.49 -0.80
C LEU A 334 4.26 -19.37 -1.99
N VAL A 335 5.23 -20.25 -1.82
CA VAL A 335 5.55 -21.25 -2.86
C VAL A 335 4.46 -22.33 -2.84
N ILE A 336 3.72 -22.48 -3.93
CA ILE A 336 2.65 -23.47 -4.06
C ILE A 336 3.10 -24.73 -4.83
N GLY A 337 4.10 -24.58 -5.70
CA GLY A 337 4.58 -25.70 -6.51
C GLY A 337 5.56 -25.28 -7.58
N ALA A 338 5.77 -26.17 -8.56
CA ALA A 338 6.59 -25.94 -9.74
C ALA A 338 5.79 -26.16 -11.02
N CYS A 339 6.19 -25.48 -12.10
CA CYS A 339 5.55 -25.60 -13.39
C CYS A 339 6.61 -25.73 -14.50
N SER A 340 6.49 -26.75 -15.33
CA SER A 340 7.35 -26.99 -16.48
C SER A 340 7.01 -26.11 -17.70
N ARG A 341 5.81 -25.51 -17.73
CA ARG A 341 5.31 -24.71 -18.87
C ARG A 341 4.85 -23.31 -18.44
N PRO A 342 5.79 -22.44 -18.00
CA PRO A 342 5.46 -21.15 -17.36
C PRO A 342 4.61 -20.24 -18.24
N HIS A 343 4.94 -20.10 -19.53
CA HIS A 343 4.22 -19.22 -20.43
C HIS A 343 2.78 -19.69 -20.72
N LYS A 344 2.56 -21.01 -20.78
CA LYS A 344 1.21 -21.57 -20.95
C LYS A 344 0.37 -21.31 -19.70
N LEU A 345 0.92 -21.50 -18.52
CA LEU A 345 0.24 -21.22 -17.25
C LEU A 345 -0.14 -19.74 -17.14
N ALA A 346 0.81 -18.84 -17.37
CA ALA A 346 0.56 -17.41 -17.31
C ALA A 346 -0.52 -16.96 -18.32
N HIS A 347 -0.45 -17.48 -19.55
CA HIS A 347 -1.46 -17.19 -20.57
C HIS A 347 -2.85 -17.73 -20.19
N ALA A 348 -2.93 -18.94 -19.65
CA ALA A 348 -4.19 -19.54 -19.21
C ALA A 348 -4.83 -18.73 -18.05
N LEU A 349 -4.04 -18.35 -17.04
CA LEU A 349 -4.51 -17.52 -15.94
C LEU A 349 -5.00 -16.15 -16.41
N ARG A 350 -4.28 -15.47 -17.32
CA ARG A 350 -4.74 -14.20 -17.91
C ARG A 350 -6.04 -14.38 -18.70
N ARG A 351 -6.23 -15.49 -19.41
CA ARG A 351 -7.52 -15.80 -20.06
C ARG A 351 -8.64 -15.99 -19.04
N MET A 352 -8.38 -16.68 -17.93
CA MET A 352 -9.36 -16.87 -16.86
C MET A 352 -9.74 -15.53 -16.21
N ARG A 353 -8.78 -14.63 -15.99
CA ARG A 353 -9.02 -13.26 -15.51
C ARG A 353 -9.92 -12.50 -16.49
N ARG A 354 -9.59 -12.47 -17.78
CA ARG A 354 -10.35 -11.81 -18.84
C ARG A 354 -11.78 -12.36 -18.99
N SER A 355 -11.99 -13.63 -18.68
CA SER A 355 -13.33 -14.27 -18.67
C SER A 355 -14.03 -14.21 -17.31
N LYS A 356 -13.49 -13.47 -16.33
CA LYS A 356 -14.00 -13.34 -14.96
C LYS A 356 -14.18 -14.65 -14.19
N ARG A 357 -13.48 -15.71 -14.57
CA ARG A 357 -13.44 -16.96 -13.79
C ARG A 357 -12.59 -16.84 -12.54
N ILE A 358 -11.63 -15.94 -12.55
CA ILE A 358 -10.83 -15.53 -11.39
C ILE A 358 -10.93 -14.02 -11.23
N GLY A 359 -10.53 -13.49 -10.08
CA GLY A 359 -10.62 -12.06 -9.75
C GLY A 359 -9.93 -11.17 -10.79
N GLU A 360 -10.53 -10.04 -11.11
CA GLU A 360 -10.03 -9.12 -12.15
C GLU A 360 -8.73 -8.42 -11.78
N HIS A 361 -8.40 -8.32 -10.49
CA HIS A 361 -7.18 -7.69 -9.99
C HIS A 361 -6.05 -8.70 -9.70
N ILE A 362 -6.21 -9.97 -10.07
CA ILE A 362 -5.15 -10.96 -9.91
C ILE A 362 -4.05 -10.69 -10.93
N SER A 363 -2.84 -10.49 -10.43
CA SER A 363 -1.64 -10.24 -11.23
C SER A 363 -0.89 -11.54 -11.51
N VAL A 364 -0.38 -11.68 -12.71
CA VAL A 364 0.43 -12.84 -13.13
C VAL A 364 1.70 -12.34 -13.80
N TYR A 365 2.81 -12.46 -13.09
CA TYR A 365 4.12 -11.99 -13.53
C TYR A 365 5.10 -13.15 -13.66
N THR A 366 5.75 -13.29 -14.82
CA THR A 366 6.80 -14.29 -15.08
C THR A 366 8.17 -13.63 -15.05
N HIS A 367 9.05 -14.13 -14.18
CA HIS A 367 10.42 -13.64 -14.06
C HIS A 367 11.39 -14.70 -14.63
N SER A 368 11.97 -14.43 -15.79
CA SER A 368 12.83 -15.37 -16.50
C SER A 368 14.13 -15.67 -15.77
N VAL A 369 14.78 -14.63 -15.22
CA VAL A 369 16.08 -14.76 -14.54
C VAL A 369 15.96 -15.59 -13.25
N HIS A 370 14.93 -15.32 -12.43
CA HIS A 370 14.69 -16.09 -11.21
C HIS A 370 13.98 -17.42 -11.45
N ARG A 371 13.55 -17.70 -12.68
CA ARG A 371 12.74 -18.88 -13.04
C ARG A 371 11.55 -19.03 -12.09
N ALA A 372 10.77 -17.97 -11.95
CA ALA A 372 9.65 -17.91 -11.04
C ALA A 372 8.42 -17.29 -11.71
N ILE A 373 7.25 -17.75 -11.32
CA ILE A 373 5.95 -17.13 -11.64
C ILE A 373 5.39 -16.59 -10.35
N TYR A 374 5.14 -15.30 -10.31
CA TYR A 374 4.53 -14.62 -9.17
C TYR A 374 3.06 -14.35 -9.49
N ILE A 375 2.19 -14.87 -8.67
CA ILE A 375 0.74 -14.63 -8.72
C ILE A 375 0.39 -13.84 -7.48
N ALA A 376 -0.19 -12.66 -7.66
CA ALA A 376 -0.60 -11.80 -6.56
C ALA A 376 -2.11 -11.57 -6.61
N CYS A 377 -2.78 -11.89 -5.52
CA CYS A 377 -4.20 -11.64 -5.28
C CYS A 377 -4.44 -10.83 -4.01
N ASP A 378 -3.37 -10.31 -3.39
CA ASP A 378 -3.41 -9.44 -2.23
C ASP A 378 -3.88 -8.03 -2.57
N GLY A 379 -4.45 -7.35 -1.59
CA GLY A 379 -4.83 -5.94 -1.68
C GLY A 379 -3.65 -4.99 -1.52
N GLY A 380 -3.88 -3.71 -1.85
CA GLY A 380 -2.89 -2.65 -1.68
C GLY A 380 -1.88 -2.51 -2.82
N ARG A 381 -1.99 -3.27 -3.90
CA ARG A 381 -1.18 -3.07 -5.10
C ARG A 381 -1.76 -1.95 -5.95
N VAL A 382 -0.91 -1.07 -6.44
CA VAL A 382 -1.34 -0.06 -7.41
C VAL A 382 -1.38 -0.68 -8.80
N CYS A 383 -2.49 -0.51 -9.49
CA CYS A 383 -2.70 -1.00 -10.85
C CYS A 383 -3.38 0.06 -11.71
N ARG A 384 -3.37 -0.15 -13.00
CA ARG A 384 -4.04 0.73 -13.97
C ARG A 384 -4.72 -0.07 -15.08
N PRO A 385 -5.82 0.42 -15.66
CA PRO A 385 -6.49 -0.24 -16.76
C PRO A 385 -5.72 0.01 -18.07
N LEU A 386 -5.55 -1.03 -18.86
CA LEU A 386 -4.95 -1.01 -20.18
C LEU A 386 -5.86 -1.70 -21.20
N ILE A 387 -5.91 -1.19 -22.41
CA ILE A 387 -6.64 -1.80 -23.51
C ILE A 387 -5.81 -2.97 -24.06
N ILE A 388 -6.43 -4.12 -24.22
CA ILE A 388 -5.76 -5.32 -24.74
C ILE A 388 -5.57 -5.17 -26.26
N ALA A 389 -4.34 -5.34 -26.71
CA ALA A 389 -4.00 -5.38 -28.10
C ALA A 389 -3.58 -6.80 -28.52
N SER A 390 -3.90 -7.19 -29.72
CA SER A 390 -3.49 -8.45 -30.30
C SER A 390 -3.29 -8.34 -31.81
N ARG A 391 -2.20 -8.88 -32.31
CA ARG A 391 -1.85 -8.88 -33.75
C ARG A 391 -1.85 -7.46 -34.38
N GLY A 392 -1.36 -6.47 -33.65
CA GLY A 392 -1.24 -5.09 -34.13
C GLY A 392 -2.57 -4.33 -34.18
N ARG A 393 -3.63 -4.82 -33.52
CA ARG A 393 -4.93 -4.14 -33.43
C ARG A 393 -5.43 -4.11 -31.98
N SER A 394 -6.05 -3.01 -31.59
CA SER A 394 -6.74 -2.91 -30.31
C SER A 394 -8.02 -3.76 -30.32
N ARG A 395 -8.43 -4.27 -29.17
CA ARG A 395 -9.72 -4.94 -29.01
C ARG A 395 -10.89 -3.96 -28.85
N LEU A 396 -10.59 -2.67 -28.79
CA LEU A 396 -11.62 -1.63 -28.69
C LEU A 396 -12.38 -1.55 -30.02
N LEU A 397 -13.70 -1.79 -29.96
CA LEU A 397 -14.54 -1.69 -31.15
C LEU A 397 -14.66 -0.23 -31.59
N PRO A 398 -14.57 0.08 -32.88
CA PRO A 398 -14.69 1.45 -33.41
C PRO A 398 -15.95 2.19 -32.93
N GLN A 399 -17.03 1.47 -32.72
CA GLN A 399 -18.32 2.01 -32.24
C GLN A 399 -18.24 2.63 -30.81
N ILE A 400 -17.27 2.24 -29.98
CA ILE A 400 -17.07 2.82 -28.65
C ILE A 400 -16.28 4.14 -28.77
N LEU A 401 -15.45 4.28 -29.79
CA LEU A 401 -14.66 5.50 -30.05
C LEU A 401 -15.51 6.67 -30.55
N GLU A 402 -16.66 6.40 -31.16
CA GLU A 402 -17.55 7.43 -31.69
C GLU A 402 -18.36 8.18 -30.62
N HIS A 403 -18.54 7.59 -29.44
CA HIS A 403 -19.21 8.25 -28.32
C HIS A 403 -18.27 9.19 -27.55
N LYS A 404 -17.88 10.28 -28.18
CA LYS A 404 -16.98 11.33 -27.62
C LYS A 404 -17.54 12.10 -26.42
N THR A 405 -18.76 11.82 -25.99
CA THR A 405 -19.44 12.49 -24.87
C THR A 405 -19.85 11.48 -23.79
N LEU A 406 -18.88 10.77 -23.21
CA LEU A 406 -19.15 9.89 -22.08
C LEU A 406 -19.17 10.71 -20.78
N ASN A 407 -20.36 10.86 -20.19
CA ASN A 407 -20.51 11.30 -18.81
C ASN A 407 -19.72 10.35 -17.85
N VAL A 408 -19.16 10.88 -16.77
CA VAL A 408 -18.34 10.11 -15.80
C VAL A 408 -19.04 8.86 -15.29
N HIS A 409 -20.35 8.90 -15.08
CA HIS A 409 -21.16 7.73 -14.70
C HIS A 409 -21.21 6.66 -15.81
N ILE A 410 -21.34 7.08 -17.05
CA ILE A 410 -21.33 6.18 -18.20
C ILE A 410 -19.94 5.59 -18.41
N PHE A 411 -18.87 6.36 -18.17
CA PHE A 411 -17.49 5.86 -18.25
C PHE A 411 -17.22 4.77 -17.23
N ARG A 412 -17.69 4.91 -15.98
CA ARG A 412 -17.54 3.88 -14.95
C ARG A 412 -18.33 2.60 -15.27
N LEU A 413 -19.54 2.73 -15.79
CA LEU A 413 -20.35 1.61 -16.28
C LEU A 413 -19.70 0.98 -17.52
N ALA A 414 -19.19 1.81 -18.45
CA ALA A 414 -18.50 1.33 -19.63
C ALA A 414 -17.18 0.62 -19.28
N LEU A 415 -16.39 1.11 -18.33
CA LEU A 415 -15.17 0.45 -17.89
C LEU A 415 -15.47 -0.93 -17.28
N GLY A 416 -16.52 -1.04 -16.45
CA GLY A 416 -16.97 -2.32 -15.92
C GLY A 416 -17.46 -3.30 -16.98
N GLN A 417 -18.11 -2.80 -18.03
CA GLN A 417 -18.50 -3.61 -19.19
C GLN A 417 -17.30 -4.00 -20.06
N LEU A 418 -16.35 -3.09 -20.26
CA LEU A 418 -15.13 -3.33 -21.04
C LEU A 418 -14.21 -4.35 -20.36
N THR A 419 -14.14 -4.33 -19.03
CA THR A 419 -13.43 -5.38 -18.26
C THR A 419 -14.19 -6.70 -18.34
N ALA A 420 -15.54 -6.69 -18.31
CA ALA A 420 -16.37 -7.89 -18.43
C ALA A 420 -16.27 -8.55 -19.81
N SER A 421 -16.14 -7.76 -20.86
CA SER A 421 -15.96 -8.24 -22.24
C SER A 421 -14.52 -8.64 -22.58
N GLY A 422 -13.58 -8.42 -21.65
CA GLY A 422 -12.15 -8.72 -21.87
C GLY A 422 -11.50 -7.83 -22.91
N VAL A 423 -11.94 -6.57 -23.02
CA VAL A 423 -11.34 -5.52 -23.85
C VAL A 423 -10.29 -4.75 -23.06
N VAL A 424 -10.58 -4.48 -21.79
CA VAL A 424 -9.69 -3.79 -20.86
C VAL A 424 -9.35 -4.74 -19.72
N GLU A 425 -8.12 -4.68 -19.22
CA GLU A 425 -7.70 -5.38 -18.01
C GLU A 425 -6.86 -4.50 -17.12
N TYR A 426 -6.92 -4.76 -15.80
CA TYR A 426 -6.07 -4.10 -14.82
C TYR A 426 -4.72 -4.78 -14.75
N VAL A 427 -3.67 -4.00 -14.85
CA VAL A 427 -2.27 -4.46 -14.81
C VAL A 427 -1.57 -3.72 -13.68
N ASP A 428 -0.90 -4.47 -12.79
CA ASP A 428 -0.08 -3.89 -11.73
C ASP A 428 1.36 -3.64 -12.20
N VAL A 429 2.15 -2.99 -11.35
CA VAL A 429 3.54 -2.63 -11.67
C VAL A 429 4.40 -3.86 -12.03
N ASN A 430 4.20 -5.00 -11.35
CA ASN A 430 4.97 -6.21 -11.61
C ASN A 430 4.59 -6.84 -12.96
N GLU A 431 3.31 -6.95 -13.25
CA GLU A 431 2.83 -7.53 -14.50
C GLU A 431 3.16 -6.63 -15.70
N GLU A 432 3.24 -5.32 -15.50
CA GLU A 432 3.59 -4.34 -16.54
C GLU A 432 4.97 -4.62 -17.15
N ASN A 433 5.91 -5.19 -16.38
CA ASN A 433 7.21 -5.61 -16.91
C ASN A 433 7.11 -6.72 -17.97
N ASN A 434 6.02 -7.48 -18.00
CA ASN A 434 5.76 -8.49 -19.02
C ASN A 434 4.91 -7.98 -20.20
N CYS A 435 4.57 -6.69 -20.21
CA CYS A 435 3.72 -6.07 -21.21
C CYS A 435 4.53 -5.17 -22.15
N PHE A 436 4.16 -5.19 -23.42
CA PHE A 436 4.59 -4.19 -24.38
C PHE A 436 3.41 -3.26 -24.64
N ILE A 437 3.55 -2.00 -24.25
CA ILE A 437 2.46 -1.02 -24.24
C ILE A 437 2.74 0.03 -25.31
N ALA A 438 1.78 0.25 -26.21
CA ALA A 438 1.80 1.36 -27.17
C ALA A 438 1.11 2.57 -26.56
N LEU A 439 1.58 3.79 -26.88
CA LEU A 439 0.95 5.04 -26.44
C LEU A 439 -0.29 5.36 -27.28
N ASP A 440 -0.20 5.19 -28.60
CA ASP A 440 -1.25 5.49 -29.55
C ASP A 440 -1.55 4.28 -30.44
N GLU A 441 -2.76 4.24 -30.99
CA GLU A 441 -3.18 3.17 -31.89
C GLU A 441 -2.33 3.11 -33.17
N SER A 442 -1.84 4.26 -33.63
CA SER A 442 -0.94 4.36 -34.80
C SER A 442 0.41 3.68 -34.60
N GLN A 443 0.85 3.53 -33.33
CA GLN A 443 2.12 2.88 -32.98
C GLN A 443 2.00 1.38 -32.74
N LEU A 444 0.78 0.82 -32.84
CA LEU A 444 0.55 -0.59 -32.59
C LEU A 444 1.26 -1.47 -33.62
N THR A 445 2.15 -2.34 -33.14
CA THR A 445 2.80 -3.38 -33.91
C THR A 445 2.39 -4.77 -33.42
N HIS A 446 2.76 -5.82 -34.13
CA HIS A 446 2.48 -7.20 -33.73
C HIS A 446 3.08 -7.61 -32.37
N CYS A 447 4.10 -6.89 -31.92
CA CYS A 447 4.77 -7.15 -30.64
C CYS A 447 4.03 -6.56 -29.44
N HIS A 448 3.20 -5.53 -29.65
CA HIS A 448 2.49 -4.87 -28.57
C HIS A 448 1.36 -5.75 -28.04
N THR A 449 1.27 -5.81 -26.71
CA THR A 449 0.28 -6.59 -25.97
C THR A 449 -0.86 -5.72 -25.46
N HIS A 450 -0.57 -4.44 -25.22
CA HIS A 450 -1.53 -3.46 -24.66
C HIS A 450 -1.38 -2.11 -25.35
N LEU A 451 -2.42 -1.30 -25.19
CA LEU A 451 -2.51 0.09 -25.61
C LEU A 451 -2.92 0.94 -24.41
N GLU A 452 -2.32 2.12 -24.26
CA GLU A 452 -2.76 3.11 -23.28
C GLU A 452 -4.19 3.59 -23.58
N VAL A 453 -4.96 3.85 -22.52
CA VAL A 453 -6.30 4.44 -22.66
C VAL A 453 -6.19 5.89 -23.16
N ASP A 454 -5.33 6.67 -22.51
CA ASP A 454 -4.96 8.03 -22.90
C ASP A 454 -3.61 8.35 -22.26
N PRO A 455 -2.60 8.80 -23.01
CA PRO A 455 -1.29 9.17 -22.45
C PRO A 455 -1.34 10.23 -21.35
N ALA A 456 -2.34 11.12 -21.36
CA ALA A 456 -2.54 12.14 -20.32
C ALA A 456 -2.87 11.54 -18.94
N THR A 457 -3.28 10.27 -18.87
CA THR A 457 -3.64 9.60 -17.63
C THR A 457 -2.44 9.27 -16.73
N VAL A 458 -1.20 9.45 -17.21
CA VAL A 458 0.01 9.41 -16.40
C VAL A 458 0.04 10.51 -15.34
N LEU A 459 -0.65 11.62 -15.58
CA LEU A 459 -0.79 12.73 -14.64
C LEU A 459 -1.87 12.44 -13.59
N GLY A 460 -1.70 13.05 -12.41
CA GLY A 460 -2.75 13.09 -11.40
C GLY A 460 -3.83 14.11 -11.73
N VAL A 461 -4.90 14.12 -10.94
CA VAL A 461 -6.04 15.02 -11.15
C VAL A 461 -5.61 16.49 -11.17
N VAL A 462 -4.81 16.92 -10.19
CA VAL A 462 -4.40 18.33 -10.06
C VAL A 462 -3.43 18.74 -11.17
N CYS A 463 -2.46 17.90 -11.48
CA CYS A 463 -1.51 18.16 -12.55
C CYS A 463 -2.20 18.15 -13.92
N GLY A 464 -3.22 17.33 -14.09
CA GLY A 464 -4.00 17.26 -15.33
C GLY A 464 -4.81 18.53 -15.65
N LEU A 465 -5.01 19.43 -14.68
CA LEU A 465 -5.65 20.74 -14.91
C LEU A 465 -4.70 21.73 -15.58
N VAL A 466 -3.39 21.50 -15.54
CA VAL A 466 -2.40 22.35 -16.18
C VAL A 466 -2.54 22.21 -17.69
N ALA A 467 -2.72 23.32 -18.39
CA ALA A 467 -2.76 23.34 -19.84
C ALA A 467 -1.34 23.17 -20.42
N PHE A 468 -1.20 22.29 -21.41
CA PHE A 468 0.08 22.02 -22.08
C PHE A 468 1.25 21.76 -21.15
N PRO A 469 1.17 20.80 -20.19
CA PRO A 469 2.20 20.58 -19.18
C PRO A 469 3.55 20.16 -19.79
N HIS A 470 3.55 19.56 -20.97
CA HIS A 470 4.74 19.15 -21.71
C HIS A 470 5.53 20.31 -22.32
N HIS A 471 4.93 21.51 -22.43
CA HIS A 471 5.63 22.72 -22.85
C HIS A 471 6.30 23.46 -21.70
N ASN A 472 6.01 23.09 -20.45
CA ASN A 472 6.58 23.73 -19.27
C ASN A 472 7.82 22.98 -18.78
N GLN A 473 8.69 23.69 -18.08
CA GLN A 473 9.73 23.08 -17.28
C GLN A 473 9.09 22.29 -16.14
N SER A 474 9.55 21.05 -15.84
CA SER A 474 8.91 20.16 -14.89
C SER A 474 8.68 20.74 -13.48
N PRO A 475 9.62 21.53 -12.88
CA PRO A 475 9.37 22.14 -11.58
C PRO A 475 8.19 23.13 -11.59
N ARG A 476 7.93 23.78 -12.72
CA ARG A 476 6.82 24.74 -12.85
C ARG A 476 5.45 24.04 -12.79
N ASN A 477 5.34 22.84 -13.31
CA ASN A 477 4.14 22.01 -13.13
C ASN A 477 3.95 21.64 -11.65
N THR A 478 5.02 21.32 -10.94
CA THR A 478 4.97 21.02 -9.50
C THR A 478 4.50 22.23 -8.69
N TYR A 479 5.05 23.42 -8.96
CA TYR A 479 4.61 24.65 -8.30
C TYR A 479 3.15 24.97 -8.60
N GLN A 480 2.71 24.81 -9.83
CA GLN A 480 1.31 25.03 -10.18
C GLN A 480 0.38 24.05 -9.45
N CYS A 481 0.76 22.77 -9.31
CA CYS A 481 0.00 21.80 -8.51
C CYS A 481 -0.14 22.24 -7.05
N ALA A 482 0.93 22.75 -6.45
CA ALA A 482 0.90 23.26 -5.08
C ALA A 482 0.03 24.53 -4.95
N MET A 483 0.18 25.48 -5.87
CA MET A 483 -0.57 26.75 -5.85
C MET A 483 -2.05 26.57 -6.20
N GLY A 484 -2.39 25.67 -7.12
CA GLY A 484 -3.78 25.38 -7.48
C GLY A 484 -4.61 24.86 -6.31
N LYS A 485 -3.98 24.14 -5.38
CA LYS A 485 -4.62 23.68 -4.13
C LYS A 485 -4.89 24.82 -3.15
N GLN A 486 -4.21 25.95 -3.28
CA GLN A 486 -4.34 27.15 -2.42
C GLN A 486 -5.17 28.27 -3.08
N SER A 487 -5.66 28.06 -4.28
CA SER A 487 -6.45 29.05 -5.01
C SER A 487 -7.78 29.33 -4.30
N MET A 488 -8.21 30.58 -4.33
CA MET A 488 -9.55 30.97 -3.85
C MET A 488 -10.57 30.77 -4.95
N GLY A 489 -11.74 30.27 -4.59
CA GLY A 489 -12.84 30.03 -5.51
C GLY A 489 -14.08 29.56 -4.79
N SER A 490 -14.84 28.67 -5.43
CA SER A 490 -15.94 27.96 -4.79
C SER A 490 -15.42 26.66 -4.18
N VAL A 491 -15.72 26.41 -2.91
CA VAL A 491 -15.24 25.21 -2.21
C VAL A 491 -16.18 24.01 -2.43
N ALA A 492 -17.48 24.27 -2.39
CA ALA A 492 -18.54 23.29 -2.58
C ALA A 492 -19.84 24.02 -2.95
N THR A 493 -20.82 23.30 -3.50
CA THR A 493 -22.16 23.84 -3.81
C THR A 493 -22.89 24.34 -2.54
N ASN A 494 -22.67 23.70 -1.41
CA ASN A 494 -23.25 24.05 -0.11
C ASN A 494 -22.28 24.82 0.80
N GLN A 495 -21.36 25.60 0.23
CA GLN A 495 -20.27 26.25 0.98
C GLN A 495 -20.76 27.14 2.14
N PHE A 496 -21.93 27.77 2.03
CA PHE A 496 -22.49 28.63 3.09
C PHE A 496 -23.24 27.86 4.19
N GLU A 497 -23.63 26.61 3.91
CA GLU A 497 -24.27 25.73 4.89
C GLU A 497 -23.24 24.95 5.73
N ARG A 498 -21.99 24.91 5.29
CA ARG A 498 -20.90 24.20 5.96
C ARG A 498 -20.53 24.85 7.29
N MET A 499 -20.10 24.01 8.22
CA MET A 499 -19.69 24.40 9.58
C MET A 499 -18.18 24.69 9.68
N ASP A 500 -17.53 25.11 8.59
CA ASP A 500 -16.10 25.40 8.59
C ASP A 500 -15.79 26.65 9.43
N SER A 501 -14.70 26.62 10.20
CA SER A 501 -14.28 27.76 11.03
C SER A 501 -13.73 28.92 10.20
N LEU A 502 -13.19 28.64 9.03
CA LEU A 502 -12.65 29.61 8.09
C LEU A 502 -13.00 29.17 6.66
N LEU A 503 -13.59 30.06 5.89
CA LEU A 503 -13.93 29.84 4.49
C LEU A 503 -13.53 31.08 3.67
N TYR A 504 -12.78 30.83 2.59
CA TYR A 504 -12.46 31.81 1.57
C TYR A 504 -13.37 31.58 0.36
N SER A 505 -14.09 32.60 -0.06
CA SER A 505 -14.96 32.52 -1.23
C SER A 505 -14.64 33.66 -2.18
N LEU A 506 -14.39 33.34 -3.45
CA LEU A 506 -14.22 34.33 -4.50
C LEU A 506 -15.60 34.84 -4.92
N VAL A 507 -15.79 36.17 -5.02
CA VAL A 507 -17.10 36.75 -5.34
C VAL A 507 -17.48 36.54 -6.81
N TYR A 508 -16.50 36.67 -7.70
CA TYR A 508 -16.69 36.52 -9.16
C TYR A 508 -15.74 35.45 -9.73
N PRO A 509 -15.93 34.18 -9.41
CA PRO A 509 -15.14 33.12 -10.01
C PRO A 509 -15.46 32.98 -11.50
N GLN A 510 -14.45 32.70 -12.30
CA GLN A 510 -14.57 32.59 -13.74
C GLN A 510 -14.12 31.23 -14.24
N LYS A 511 -14.72 30.76 -15.33
CA LYS A 511 -14.26 29.56 -16.03
C LYS A 511 -12.91 29.82 -16.71
N ALA A 512 -12.07 28.81 -16.76
CA ALA A 512 -10.78 28.91 -17.43
C ALA A 512 -10.97 29.13 -18.96
N ILE A 513 -10.16 30.02 -19.54
CA ILE A 513 -10.18 30.27 -20.99
C ILE A 513 -9.58 29.08 -21.76
N VAL A 514 -8.47 28.52 -21.21
CA VAL A 514 -7.80 27.35 -21.76
C VAL A 514 -8.10 26.14 -20.87
N LYS A 515 -8.59 25.07 -21.48
CA LYS A 515 -9.05 23.88 -20.79
C LYS A 515 -8.26 22.65 -21.20
N SER A 516 -7.99 21.79 -20.25
CA SER A 516 -7.62 20.40 -20.50
C SER A 516 -8.88 19.52 -20.49
N ARG A 517 -8.82 18.34 -21.11
CA ARG A 517 -9.91 17.35 -21.03
C ARG A 517 -10.20 16.94 -19.59
N ILE A 518 -9.17 16.87 -18.74
CA ILE A 518 -9.30 16.50 -17.32
C ILE A 518 -10.10 17.55 -16.55
N LEU A 519 -10.00 18.83 -16.91
CA LEU A 519 -10.76 19.91 -16.29
C LEU A 519 -12.27 19.68 -16.44
N ASP A 520 -12.72 19.26 -17.62
CA ASP A 520 -14.13 18.93 -17.86
C ASP A 520 -14.55 17.65 -17.11
N LEU A 521 -13.69 16.63 -17.04
CA LEU A 521 -13.96 15.38 -16.33
C LEU A 521 -14.12 15.58 -14.81
N VAL A 522 -13.40 16.53 -14.23
CA VAL A 522 -13.44 16.85 -12.79
C VAL A 522 -14.57 17.84 -12.46
N HIS A 523 -15.28 18.34 -13.46
CA HIS A 523 -16.29 19.39 -13.31
C HIS A 523 -15.76 20.66 -12.63
N PHE A 524 -14.53 21.05 -12.96
CA PHE A 524 -13.90 22.23 -12.37
C PHE A 524 -14.66 23.52 -12.68
N ASP A 525 -15.26 23.61 -13.85
CA ASP A 525 -16.03 24.79 -14.29
C ASP A 525 -17.32 25.02 -13.48
N ASP A 526 -17.82 23.99 -12.78
CA ASP A 526 -19.00 24.12 -11.92
C ASP A 526 -18.64 24.76 -10.56
N LEU A 527 -17.38 24.58 -10.13
CA LEU A 527 -16.81 25.15 -8.90
C LEU A 527 -15.44 25.79 -9.20
N PRO A 528 -15.39 26.84 -10.01
CA PRO A 528 -14.12 27.39 -10.47
C PRO A 528 -13.34 28.07 -9.33
N GLY A 529 -12.01 27.98 -9.42
CA GLY A 529 -11.09 28.48 -8.42
C GLY A 529 -10.16 29.58 -8.94
N GLY A 530 -10.69 30.67 -9.48
CA GLY A 530 -9.88 31.78 -9.96
C GLY A 530 -10.61 32.74 -10.88
N CYS A 531 -9.86 33.70 -11.39
CA CYS A 531 -10.30 34.68 -12.39
C CYS A 531 -9.33 34.67 -13.57
N ASN A 532 -9.82 35.04 -14.76
CA ASN A 532 -8.97 35.30 -15.89
C ASN A 532 -8.41 36.73 -15.83
N ALA A 533 -7.11 36.86 -16.01
CA ALA A 533 -6.43 38.16 -15.93
C ALA A 533 -5.67 38.44 -17.20
N THR A 534 -5.63 39.72 -17.60
CA THR A 534 -4.68 40.20 -18.60
C THR A 534 -3.35 40.45 -17.93
N LEU A 535 -2.30 39.73 -18.34
CA LEU A 535 -0.98 39.77 -17.76
C LEU A 535 -0.02 40.50 -18.69
N ALA A 536 0.72 41.48 -18.15
CA ALA A 536 1.87 42.05 -18.79
C ALA A 536 3.14 41.75 -17.96
N VAL A 537 4.11 41.08 -18.60
CA VAL A 537 5.39 40.75 -17.94
C VAL A 537 6.41 41.80 -18.40
N MET A 538 6.78 42.68 -17.48
CA MET A 538 7.78 43.72 -17.72
C MET A 538 8.49 44.11 -16.43
N SER A 539 9.64 44.70 -16.52
CA SER A 539 10.28 45.39 -15.39
C SER A 539 9.67 46.76 -15.21
N CYS A 540 9.20 47.10 -14.01
CA CYS A 540 8.54 48.38 -13.72
C CYS A 540 9.06 48.96 -12.39
N SER A 541 9.87 50.02 -12.47
CA SER A 541 10.28 50.83 -11.32
C SER A 541 10.98 50.09 -10.15
N GLY A 542 11.43 48.86 -10.33
CA GLY A 542 12.05 48.04 -9.31
C GLY A 542 11.12 47.52 -8.22
N TYR A 543 9.78 47.66 -8.39
CA TYR A 543 8.78 47.13 -7.47
C TYR A 543 8.28 45.74 -7.84
N ASP A 544 8.84 45.12 -8.87
CA ASP A 544 8.49 43.83 -9.44
C ASP A 544 9.51 42.71 -9.15
N ILE A 545 10.36 42.90 -8.11
CA ILE A 545 11.42 41.97 -7.70
C ILE A 545 10.84 40.93 -6.71
N GLU A 546 11.44 39.72 -6.70
CA GLU A 546 11.08 38.62 -5.77
C GLU A 546 9.60 38.18 -5.90
N ASP A 547 9.17 37.89 -7.14
CA ASP A 547 7.79 37.46 -7.45
C ASP A 547 6.71 38.51 -7.14
N ALA A 548 7.07 39.77 -7.01
CA ALA A 548 6.13 40.85 -6.75
C ALA A 548 5.15 41.05 -7.92
N ILE A 549 3.91 41.40 -7.59
CA ILE A 549 2.82 41.63 -8.53
C ILE A 549 2.33 43.07 -8.40
N ILE A 550 2.15 43.75 -9.53
CA ILE A 550 1.53 45.08 -9.61
C ILE A 550 0.13 44.92 -10.20
N LEU A 551 -0.87 45.33 -9.46
CA LEU A 551 -2.27 45.23 -9.89
C LEU A 551 -2.80 46.61 -10.36
N ASN A 552 -3.64 46.59 -11.38
CA ASN A 552 -4.32 47.77 -11.82
C ASN A 552 -5.45 48.14 -10.86
N LYS A 553 -5.39 49.36 -10.26
CA LYS A 553 -6.38 49.84 -9.28
C LYS A 553 -7.80 49.85 -9.83
N ASN A 554 -7.99 50.29 -11.08
CA ASN A 554 -9.30 50.33 -11.69
C ASN A 554 -9.93 48.94 -11.87
N SER A 555 -9.09 47.92 -12.09
CA SER A 555 -9.56 46.51 -12.10
C SER A 555 -10.00 46.04 -10.71
N LEU A 556 -9.25 46.40 -9.66
CA LEU A 556 -9.62 46.09 -8.28
C LEU A 556 -10.94 46.80 -7.89
N ASP A 557 -11.07 48.07 -8.22
CA ASP A 557 -12.29 48.85 -7.93
C ASP A 557 -13.52 48.26 -8.62
N ARG A 558 -13.36 47.65 -9.82
CA ARG A 558 -14.40 46.92 -10.54
C ARG A 558 -14.69 45.52 -10.01
N GLY A 559 -13.94 45.06 -9.00
CA GLY A 559 -14.19 43.79 -8.33
C GLY A 559 -13.25 42.64 -8.73
N PHE A 560 -12.16 42.90 -9.45
CA PHE A 560 -11.15 41.87 -9.74
C PHE A 560 -10.54 41.33 -8.43
N LEU A 561 -10.48 40.02 -8.29
CA LEU A 561 -10.01 39.28 -7.10
C LEU A 561 -10.77 39.61 -5.79
N ARG A 562 -11.96 40.20 -5.86
CA ARG A 562 -12.78 40.42 -4.66
C ARG A 562 -13.15 39.11 -4.01
N CYS A 563 -12.86 38.95 -2.71
CA CYS A 563 -13.14 37.74 -1.96
C CYS A 563 -13.88 38.07 -0.65
N LEU A 564 -14.58 37.06 -0.15
CA LEU A 564 -15.21 37.07 1.17
C LEU A 564 -14.44 36.07 2.05
N VAL A 565 -14.17 36.50 3.29
CA VAL A 565 -13.57 35.64 4.31
C VAL A 565 -14.60 35.45 5.42
N LEU A 566 -15.15 34.26 5.51
CA LEU A 566 -16.11 33.87 6.53
C LEU A 566 -15.38 33.24 7.71
N LYS A 567 -15.47 33.81 8.88
CA LYS A 567 -14.95 33.25 10.14
C LYS A 567 -16.10 32.89 11.05
N LYS A 568 -16.09 31.67 11.54
CA LYS A 568 -17.07 31.16 12.49
C LYS A 568 -16.44 31.06 13.87
N HIS A 569 -17.02 31.75 14.82
CA HIS A 569 -16.66 31.67 16.23
C HIS A 569 -17.74 30.92 16.98
N GLN A 570 -17.37 29.91 17.76
CA GLN A 570 -18.27 29.15 18.61
C GLN A 570 -17.78 29.24 20.04
N ALA A 571 -18.65 29.71 20.94
CA ALA A 571 -18.40 29.71 22.36
C ALA A 571 -19.46 28.86 23.08
N SER A 572 -19.02 27.95 23.94
CA SER A 572 -19.90 27.16 24.80
C SER A 572 -19.71 27.62 26.25
N ILE A 573 -20.80 28.08 26.87
CA ILE A 573 -20.79 28.43 28.28
C ILE A 573 -21.13 27.16 29.08
N ARG A 574 -20.19 26.69 29.89
CA ARG A 574 -20.41 25.54 30.78
C ARG A 574 -20.84 26.07 32.15
N ARG A 575 -21.87 25.43 32.74
CA ARG A 575 -22.29 25.69 34.09
C ARG A 575 -21.18 25.28 35.06
N SER A 576 -20.67 26.23 35.84
CA SER A 576 -19.80 25.92 36.98
C SER A 576 -20.66 25.25 38.05
N VAL A 577 -20.13 24.20 38.71
CA VAL A 577 -20.83 23.50 39.80
C VAL A 577 -21.15 24.42 40.99
N HIS A 578 -20.53 25.59 41.04
CA HIS A 578 -20.68 26.58 42.11
C HIS A 578 -21.55 27.80 41.75
N ALA A 579 -22.17 27.84 40.56
CA ALA A 579 -22.98 28.99 40.16
C ALA A 579 -24.49 28.69 40.21
N LEU A 580 -25.21 29.50 40.98
CA LEU A 580 -26.65 29.35 41.25
C LEU A 580 -27.59 29.76 40.10
N HIS A 581 -27.09 30.21 38.95
CA HIS A 581 -27.93 30.65 37.83
C HIS A 581 -27.70 29.80 36.54
N PRO A 582 -28.80 29.42 35.85
CA PRO A 582 -28.70 28.70 34.58
C PRO A 582 -28.25 29.67 33.48
N THR A 583 -27.11 29.40 32.89
CA THR A 583 -26.62 30.15 31.74
C THR A 583 -27.07 29.50 30.43
N ARG A 584 -27.64 30.31 29.54
CA ARG A 584 -28.05 29.94 28.19
C ARG A 584 -26.83 29.65 27.31
N GLN A 585 -26.91 28.64 26.48
CA GLN A 585 -25.98 28.47 25.36
C GLN A 585 -26.17 29.62 24.37
N VAL A 586 -25.14 30.43 24.19
CA VAL A 586 -25.13 31.42 23.12
C VAL A 586 -24.19 30.88 22.02
N VAL A 587 -24.77 30.51 20.92
CA VAL A 587 -24.03 30.28 19.67
C VAL A 587 -24.05 31.63 18.96
N ALA A 588 -22.95 32.35 19.02
CA ALA A 588 -22.79 33.56 18.22
C ALA A 588 -22.26 33.18 16.85
N LEU A 589 -23.09 33.38 15.87
CA LEU A 589 -22.72 33.34 14.46
C LEU A 589 -22.40 34.77 14.04
N ILE A 590 -21.31 34.90 13.25
CA ILE A 590 -21.02 35.96 12.28
C ILE A 590 -19.90 36.92 12.68
N GLN A 591 -18.91 36.95 11.79
CA GLN A 591 -18.55 38.23 11.20
C GLN A 591 -18.01 38.03 9.78
N VAL A 592 -18.65 38.72 8.87
CA VAL A 592 -18.19 38.95 7.48
C VAL A 592 -17.27 40.18 7.56
N CYS A 593 -16.01 40.01 7.15
CA CYS A 593 -15.12 41.13 6.86
C CYS A 593 -14.76 41.09 5.38
#